data_ae70941c2607856da84a5b541765f604
#
_entry.id   ae70941c2607856da84a5b541765f604
#
_cell.length_a   1.000
_cell.length_b   1.000
_cell.length_c   1.000
_cell.angle_alpha   90.00
_cell.angle_beta   90.00
_cell.angle_gamma   90.00
#
_symmetry.space_group_name_H-M   'P 1'
#
loop_
_entity.id
_entity.type
_entity.pdbx_description
1 polymer ?
#
loop_
_entity_poly.entity_id
_entity_poly.type
_entity_poly.pdbx_seq_one_letter_code
_entity_poly.pdbx_strand_id
1 'polypeptide(L)'
;MVEKFKREGRANNELRPMEAKAGIIPNAAGSAYFKIGKTAAYATVYGPRSLYPKFKQDPEKGLLRCHYNMMPFSGTGNRVRPGQNRRAKEISLVTENALKSVLAFEDFPNSVVDVFIEIPAADAGTRCAGICAASIALADAGFSMKEMVSAISVGKVNDTVIVDLDYNEEAWDGEVADIPVAMQPTTGEVSLLQMDGIISKEQLAEALSMAQEACQKINEVQKAALYEKYSKIESEVAEKYPETVNSENTEDESSENSDESNTSGDSTEQSEENADKDEPKSKKGEEK
;
A
#
# COMPACT_ATOMS: atom_id res chain seq x y z
N MET A 1 -24.16 -34.92 -15.97
CA MET A 1 -24.01 -34.55 -14.54
C MET A 1 -22.81 -33.63 -14.48
N VAL A 2 -23.01 -32.39 -14.07
CA VAL A 2 -21.88 -31.47 -13.86
C VAL A 2 -21.09 -32.01 -12.67
N GLU A 3 -19.82 -32.32 -12.89
CA GLU A 3 -18.92 -32.82 -11.86
C GLU A 3 -18.85 -31.76 -10.73
N LYS A 4 -19.17 -32.17 -9.50
CA LYS A 4 -19.10 -31.24 -8.37
C LYS A 4 -17.65 -30.86 -8.14
N PHE A 5 -17.32 -29.58 -8.33
CA PHE A 5 -16.00 -29.06 -7.98
C PHE A 5 -15.73 -29.35 -6.50
N LYS A 6 -14.55 -29.90 -6.24
CA LYS A 6 -14.00 -30.05 -4.90
C LYS A 6 -12.56 -29.59 -4.92
N ARG A 7 -12.27 -28.57 -4.14
CA ARG A 7 -10.92 -28.06 -3.97
C ARG A 7 -10.03 -29.12 -3.37
N GLU A 8 -8.88 -29.38 -3.98
CA GLU A 8 -7.90 -30.33 -3.48
C GLU A 8 -6.85 -29.63 -2.62
N GLY A 9 -6.55 -30.19 -1.44
CA GLY A 9 -5.45 -29.79 -0.58
C GLY A 9 -5.62 -28.51 0.23
N ARG A 10 -6.72 -27.73 0.01
CA ARG A 10 -6.99 -26.49 0.76
C ARG A 10 -8.48 -26.35 1.09
N ALA A 11 -8.81 -25.68 2.19
CA ALA A 11 -10.19 -25.25 2.48
C ALA A 11 -10.58 -24.08 1.57
N ASN A 12 -11.89 -23.83 1.40
CA ASN A 12 -12.40 -22.78 0.51
C ASN A 12 -11.97 -21.37 0.93
N ASN A 13 -11.76 -21.14 2.23
CA ASN A 13 -11.29 -19.89 2.82
C ASN A 13 -9.80 -19.86 3.15
N GLU A 14 -9.05 -20.87 2.72
CA GLU A 14 -7.62 -21.00 2.99
C GLU A 14 -6.78 -20.36 1.88
N LEU A 15 -5.81 -19.52 2.28
CA LEU A 15 -4.85 -18.88 1.40
C LEU A 15 -3.68 -19.80 1.09
N ARG A 16 -3.08 -19.62 -0.09
CA ARG A 16 -1.78 -20.23 -0.41
C ARG A 16 -0.71 -19.68 0.54
N PRO A 17 0.40 -20.40 0.77
CA PRO A 17 1.53 -19.87 1.55
C PRO A 17 2.00 -18.53 1.00
N MET A 18 2.24 -17.58 1.92
CA MET A 18 2.67 -16.22 1.58
C MET A 18 4.07 -15.94 2.09
N GLU A 19 4.83 -15.16 1.35
CA GLU A 19 6.14 -14.64 1.71
C GLU A 19 6.24 -13.20 1.26
N ALA A 20 6.72 -12.30 2.14
CA ALA A 20 6.97 -10.92 1.80
C ALA A 20 8.34 -10.49 2.32
N LYS A 21 9.01 -9.61 1.57
CA LYS A 21 10.29 -9.00 1.96
C LYS A 21 10.33 -7.55 1.50
N ALA A 22 10.81 -6.66 2.35
CA ALA A 22 11.04 -5.26 2.03
C ALA A 22 12.53 -4.97 1.80
N GLY A 23 12.84 -3.94 1.02
CA GLY A 23 14.21 -3.45 0.83
C GLY A 23 15.13 -4.37 0.02
N ILE A 24 14.59 -5.13 -0.93
CA ILE A 24 15.34 -6.14 -1.70
C ILE A 24 16.18 -5.57 -2.84
N ILE A 25 15.88 -4.35 -3.32
CA ILE A 25 16.57 -3.71 -4.45
C ILE A 25 17.24 -2.44 -3.96
N PRO A 26 18.59 -2.42 -3.84
CA PRO A 26 19.32 -1.33 -3.18
C PRO A 26 19.22 0.02 -3.88
N ASN A 27 18.99 0.04 -5.20
CA ASN A 27 18.97 1.28 -5.99
C ASN A 27 17.59 1.93 -6.09
N ALA A 28 16.56 1.31 -5.52
CA ALA A 28 15.21 1.87 -5.45
C ALA A 28 15.05 2.74 -4.20
N ALA A 29 14.14 3.71 -4.22
CA ALA A 29 13.76 4.45 -3.03
C ALA A 29 13.07 3.52 -2.00
N GLY A 30 12.24 2.60 -2.50
CA GLY A 30 11.68 1.48 -1.75
C GLY A 30 11.46 0.30 -2.67
N SER A 31 11.47 -0.90 -2.13
CA SER A 31 11.29 -2.12 -2.91
C SER A 31 10.72 -3.25 -2.09
N ALA A 32 9.97 -4.13 -2.73
CA ALA A 32 9.39 -5.28 -2.07
C ALA A 32 9.31 -6.50 -2.99
N TYR A 33 9.30 -7.64 -2.36
CA TYR A 33 8.93 -8.92 -2.91
C TYR A 33 7.69 -9.42 -2.19
N PHE A 34 6.72 -9.88 -2.95
CA PHE A 34 5.54 -10.54 -2.41
C PHE A 34 5.25 -11.81 -3.21
N LYS A 35 5.02 -12.89 -2.51
CA LYS A 35 4.71 -14.20 -3.10
C LYS A 35 3.49 -14.78 -2.42
N ILE A 36 2.60 -15.34 -3.23
CA ILE A 36 1.44 -16.12 -2.79
C ILE A 36 1.38 -17.41 -3.63
N GLY A 37 1.54 -18.54 -2.99
CA GLY A 37 1.69 -19.83 -3.69
C GLY A 37 2.89 -19.82 -4.64
N LYS A 38 2.63 -19.99 -5.94
CA LYS A 38 3.64 -19.92 -6.99
C LYS A 38 3.70 -18.57 -7.69
N THR A 39 2.74 -17.67 -7.43
CA THR A 39 2.75 -16.31 -7.98
C THR A 39 3.70 -15.45 -7.19
N ALA A 40 4.63 -14.79 -7.87
CA ALA A 40 5.61 -13.89 -7.28
C ALA A 40 5.59 -12.52 -7.98
N ALA A 41 5.76 -11.45 -7.20
CA ALA A 41 5.82 -10.08 -7.68
C ALA A 41 7.00 -9.35 -7.03
N TYR A 42 7.75 -8.61 -7.84
CA TYR A 42 8.68 -7.59 -7.38
C TYR A 42 8.08 -6.23 -7.62
N ALA A 43 8.19 -5.34 -6.66
CA ALA A 43 7.81 -3.94 -6.81
C ALA A 43 8.97 -3.04 -6.41
N THR A 44 9.16 -1.96 -7.18
CA THR A 44 10.17 -0.93 -6.91
C THR A 44 9.56 0.43 -7.06
N VAL A 45 9.95 1.35 -6.18
CA VAL A 45 9.49 2.73 -6.15
C VAL A 45 10.65 3.67 -6.41
N TYR A 46 10.42 4.61 -7.31
CA TYR A 46 11.36 5.67 -7.65
C TYR A 46 10.67 7.03 -7.55
N GLY A 47 11.26 7.95 -6.83
CA GLY A 47 10.74 9.30 -6.65
C GLY A 47 10.75 9.73 -5.20
N PRO A 48 10.17 10.90 -4.92
CA PRO A 48 9.53 11.82 -5.85
C PRO A 48 10.53 12.48 -6.82
N ARG A 49 10.16 12.62 -8.10
CA ARG A 49 10.95 13.28 -9.15
C ARG A 49 10.13 14.36 -9.83
N SER A 50 10.78 15.40 -10.37
CA SER A 50 10.08 16.41 -11.16
C SER A 50 9.30 15.80 -12.31
N LEU A 51 8.00 16.09 -12.38
CA LEU A 51 7.13 15.58 -13.42
C LEU A 51 7.43 16.25 -14.78
N TYR A 52 7.61 15.45 -15.81
CA TYR A 52 7.72 15.88 -17.19
C TYR A 52 6.60 15.26 -18.04
N PRO A 53 6.05 15.99 -19.02
CA PRO A 53 6.27 17.38 -19.35
C PRO A 53 5.65 18.36 -18.33
N LYS A 54 6.21 19.57 -18.20
CA LYS A 54 5.84 20.56 -17.16
C LYS A 54 4.35 20.90 -17.11
N PHE A 55 3.63 20.86 -18.23
CA PHE A 55 2.19 21.15 -18.28
C PHE A 55 1.31 20.13 -17.53
N LYS A 56 1.88 18.99 -17.11
CA LYS A 56 1.21 17.99 -16.28
C LYS A 56 1.47 18.20 -14.77
N GLN A 57 2.33 19.13 -14.43
CA GLN A 57 2.61 19.45 -13.04
C GLN A 57 1.39 20.09 -12.38
N ASP A 58 1.12 19.68 -11.16
CA ASP A 58 0.06 20.22 -10.31
C ASP A 58 0.71 20.79 -9.05
N PRO A 59 0.57 22.09 -8.78
CA PRO A 59 1.21 22.72 -7.62
C PRO A 59 0.62 22.26 -6.28
N GLU A 60 -0.55 21.64 -6.27
CA GLU A 60 -1.22 21.18 -5.05
C GLU A 60 -0.94 19.71 -4.74
N LYS A 61 -0.60 18.92 -5.76
CA LYS A 61 -0.42 17.46 -5.57
C LYS A 61 0.59 16.84 -6.51
N GLY A 62 1.09 15.69 -6.08
CA GLY A 62 1.91 14.80 -6.90
C GLY A 62 1.11 13.86 -7.79
N LEU A 63 1.82 13.06 -8.56
CA LEU A 63 1.27 12.05 -9.45
C LEU A 63 1.90 10.69 -9.16
N LEU A 64 1.07 9.66 -9.05
CA LEU A 64 1.50 8.27 -9.05
C LEU A 64 1.40 7.70 -10.46
N ARG A 65 2.41 6.95 -10.91
CA ARG A 65 2.37 6.15 -12.13
C ARG A 65 2.79 4.72 -11.80
N CYS A 66 2.01 3.77 -12.23
CA CYS A 66 2.33 2.36 -12.08
C CYS A 66 2.68 1.74 -13.44
N HIS A 67 3.66 0.84 -13.43
CA HIS A 67 4.12 0.09 -14.58
C HIS A 67 4.12 -1.40 -14.24
N TYR A 68 3.12 -2.11 -14.74
CA TYR A 68 3.02 -3.55 -14.55
C TYR A 68 3.59 -4.28 -15.77
N ASN A 69 4.37 -5.30 -15.52
CA ASN A 69 4.95 -6.15 -16.55
C ASN A 69 5.00 -7.62 -16.11
N MET A 70 4.64 -8.51 -17.00
CA MET A 70 4.85 -9.96 -16.82
C MET A 70 6.08 -10.40 -17.61
N MET A 71 6.98 -11.11 -16.96
CA MET A 71 8.14 -11.68 -17.63
C MET A 71 7.71 -12.69 -18.70
N PRO A 72 8.41 -12.79 -19.84
CA PRO A 72 8.05 -13.72 -20.92
C PRO A 72 7.95 -15.19 -20.50
N PHE A 73 8.62 -15.56 -19.43
CA PHE A 73 8.70 -16.91 -18.87
C PHE A 73 7.83 -17.12 -17.62
N SER A 74 7.00 -16.12 -17.25
CA SER A 74 6.28 -16.14 -15.97
C SER A 74 5.17 -17.18 -15.88
N GLY A 75 4.52 -17.51 -16.99
CA GLY A 75 3.39 -18.45 -17.03
C GLY A 75 3.77 -19.83 -17.52
N THR A 76 2.92 -20.80 -17.22
CA THR A 76 3.07 -22.20 -17.67
C THR A 76 2.59 -22.44 -19.10
N GLY A 77 1.87 -21.49 -19.70
CA GLY A 77 1.32 -21.61 -21.04
C GLY A 77 2.18 -20.93 -22.11
N ASN A 78 1.52 -20.25 -23.04
CA ASN A 78 2.20 -19.50 -24.08
C ASN A 78 3.05 -18.37 -23.50
N ARG A 79 4.24 -18.18 -24.08
CA ARG A 79 5.16 -17.10 -23.72
C ARG A 79 4.47 -15.74 -23.81
N VAL A 80 4.54 -14.95 -22.73
CA VAL A 80 4.07 -13.57 -22.71
C VAL A 80 4.95 -12.71 -23.63
N ARG A 81 4.36 -11.83 -24.44
CA ARG A 81 5.15 -10.91 -25.28
C ARG A 81 5.85 -9.90 -24.38
N PRO A 82 7.15 -9.66 -24.57
CA PRO A 82 7.86 -8.63 -23.81
C PRO A 82 7.34 -7.23 -24.11
N GLY A 83 7.37 -6.36 -23.11
CA GLY A 83 6.94 -4.97 -23.19
C GLY A 83 5.46 -4.76 -22.86
N GLN A 84 5.04 -3.49 -22.94
CA GLN A 84 3.69 -3.09 -22.58
C GLN A 84 2.64 -3.57 -23.59
N ASN A 85 1.81 -4.51 -23.19
CA ASN A 85 0.63 -4.95 -23.91
C ASN A 85 -0.64 -4.30 -23.32
N ARG A 86 -1.82 -4.57 -23.92
CA ARG A 86 -3.11 -4.03 -23.48
C ARG A 86 -3.43 -4.41 -22.03
N ARG A 87 -3.19 -5.68 -21.65
CA ARG A 87 -3.39 -6.19 -20.29
C ARG A 87 -2.46 -5.48 -19.29
N ALA A 88 -1.19 -5.30 -19.63
CA ALA A 88 -0.24 -4.62 -18.77
C ALA A 88 -0.65 -3.16 -18.49
N LYS A 89 -1.15 -2.44 -19.51
CA LYS A 89 -1.66 -1.07 -19.36
C LYS A 89 -2.91 -1.00 -18.48
N GLU A 90 -3.83 -1.93 -18.66
CA GLU A 90 -5.03 -2.05 -17.83
C GLU A 90 -4.65 -2.27 -16.36
N ILE A 91 -3.82 -3.28 -16.07
CA ILE A 91 -3.40 -3.59 -14.70
C ILE A 91 -2.61 -2.44 -14.09
N SER A 92 -1.76 -1.74 -14.87
CA SER A 92 -1.06 -0.55 -14.40
C SER A 92 -2.02 0.54 -13.92
N LEU A 93 -3.06 0.85 -14.72
CA LEU A 93 -4.08 1.85 -14.38
C LEU A 93 -4.89 1.44 -13.14
N VAL A 94 -5.27 0.18 -13.08
CA VAL A 94 -6.05 -0.37 -11.97
C VAL A 94 -5.24 -0.32 -10.66
N THR A 95 -3.98 -0.72 -10.71
CA THR A 95 -3.06 -0.64 -9.56
C THR A 95 -2.85 0.81 -9.10
N GLU A 96 -2.66 1.72 -10.06
CA GLU A 96 -2.54 3.16 -9.78
C GLU A 96 -3.76 3.69 -9.03
N ASN A 97 -4.97 3.35 -9.49
CA ASN A 97 -6.21 3.78 -8.85
C ASN A 97 -6.40 3.17 -7.45
N ALA A 98 -6.03 1.89 -7.27
CA ALA A 98 -6.11 1.22 -5.98
C ALA A 98 -5.19 1.87 -4.93
N LEU A 99 -3.97 2.25 -5.31
CA LEU A 99 -2.99 2.85 -4.42
C LEU A 99 -3.23 4.36 -4.19
N LYS A 100 -3.88 5.05 -5.13
CA LYS A 100 -4.22 6.47 -4.98
C LYS A 100 -5.13 6.76 -3.79
N SER A 101 -5.97 5.83 -3.39
CA SER A 101 -6.91 6.01 -2.27
C SER A 101 -6.24 6.18 -0.91
N VAL A 102 -5.00 5.71 -0.78
CA VAL A 102 -4.28 5.66 0.50
C VAL A 102 -3.09 6.61 0.60
N LEU A 103 -2.59 7.16 -0.52
CA LEU A 103 -1.41 8.02 -0.55
C LEU A 103 -1.76 9.49 -0.30
N ALA A 104 -0.92 10.18 0.47
CA ALA A 104 -0.97 11.64 0.64
C ALA A 104 -0.19 12.32 -0.48
N PHE A 105 -0.89 12.78 -1.52
CA PHE A 105 -0.28 13.40 -2.71
C PHE A 105 0.18 14.84 -2.47
N GLU A 106 -0.35 15.48 -1.44
CA GLU A 106 -0.02 16.84 -1.03
C GLU A 106 1.43 16.95 -0.54
N ASP A 107 2.03 15.84 -0.10
CA ASP A 107 3.40 15.81 0.41
C ASP A 107 4.46 15.99 -0.68
N PHE A 108 4.12 15.80 -1.96
CA PHE A 108 5.08 15.86 -3.08
C PHE A 108 4.52 16.57 -4.33
N PRO A 109 4.14 17.87 -4.23
CA PRO A 109 3.57 18.63 -5.34
C PRO A 109 4.54 18.71 -6.54
N ASN A 110 4.00 18.89 -7.75
CA ASN A 110 4.74 18.97 -9.02
C ASN A 110 5.62 17.75 -9.35
N SER A 111 5.51 16.68 -8.57
CA SER A 111 6.37 15.50 -8.65
C SER A 111 5.62 14.28 -9.13
N VAL A 112 6.38 13.28 -9.54
CA VAL A 112 5.88 11.96 -9.89
C VAL A 112 6.61 10.89 -9.09
N VAL A 113 5.84 9.90 -8.66
CA VAL A 113 6.32 8.65 -8.08
C VAL A 113 6.05 7.55 -9.10
N ASP A 114 7.09 6.86 -9.51
CA ASP A 114 7.01 5.74 -10.45
C ASP A 114 7.13 4.42 -9.68
N VAL A 115 6.13 3.55 -9.85
CA VAL A 115 6.10 2.19 -9.29
C VAL A 115 6.23 1.18 -10.42
N PHE A 116 7.25 0.36 -10.39
CA PHE A 116 7.47 -0.72 -11.35
C PHE A 116 7.18 -2.06 -10.68
N ILE A 117 6.32 -2.85 -11.34
CA ILE A 117 5.88 -4.16 -10.86
C ILE A 117 6.25 -5.20 -11.91
N GLU A 118 7.11 -6.15 -11.52
CA GLU A 118 7.57 -7.22 -12.37
C GLU A 118 7.10 -8.57 -11.82
N ILE A 119 6.47 -9.38 -12.69
CA ILE A 119 5.96 -10.69 -12.33
C ILE A 119 6.84 -11.79 -12.96
N PRO A 120 7.78 -12.37 -12.20
CA PRO A 120 8.63 -13.44 -12.70
C PRO A 120 7.96 -14.82 -12.74
N ALA A 121 6.94 -15.04 -11.88
CA ALA A 121 6.19 -16.28 -11.82
C ALA A 121 4.70 -16.00 -11.61
N ALA A 122 3.86 -16.65 -12.39
CA ALA A 122 2.41 -16.43 -12.43
C ALA A 122 1.66 -17.78 -12.32
N ASP A 123 0.79 -17.85 -11.29
CA ASP A 123 -0.12 -18.96 -11.03
C ASP A 123 -1.43 -18.38 -10.48
N ALA A 124 -2.15 -17.64 -11.34
CA ALA A 124 -3.31 -16.81 -11.01
C ALA A 124 -3.03 -15.64 -10.02
N GLY A 125 -3.96 -14.71 -9.91
CA GLY A 125 -3.91 -13.60 -8.94
C GLY A 125 -2.73 -12.63 -9.09
N THR A 126 -2.11 -12.51 -10.28
CA THR A 126 -0.88 -11.70 -10.48
C THR A 126 -1.07 -10.22 -10.21
N ARG A 127 -2.27 -9.65 -10.49
CA ARG A 127 -2.57 -8.24 -10.18
C ARG A 127 -2.65 -8.00 -8.68
N CYS A 128 -3.22 -8.93 -7.93
CA CYS A 128 -3.31 -8.86 -6.46
C CYS A 128 -1.93 -8.93 -5.82
N ALA A 129 -1.09 -9.88 -6.24
CA ALA A 129 0.30 -9.97 -5.78
C ALA A 129 1.10 -8.69 -6.11
N GLY A 130 0.89 -8.12 -7.30
CA GLY A 130 1.51 -6.86 -7.71
C GLY A 130 1.09 -5.66 -6.85
N ILE A 131 -0.19 -5.54 -6.51
CA ILE A 131 -0.72 -4.48 -5.63
C ILE A 131 -0.14 -4.63 -4.22
N CYS A 132 -0.12 -5.86 -3.67
CA CYS A 132 0.47 -6.13 -2.36
C CYS A 132 1.96 -5.77 -2.31
N ALA A 133 2.73 -6.16 -3.32
CA ALA A 133 4.15 -5.81 -3.42
C ALA A 133 4.35 -4.30 -3.54
N ALA A 134 3.55 -3.61 -4.38
CA ALA A 134 3.63 -2.16 -4.57
C ALA A 134 3.28 -1.40 -3.29
N SER A 135 2.30 -1.86 -2.53
CA SER A 135 1.92 -1.27 -1.24
C SER A 135 3.05 -1.35 -0.22
N ILE A 136 3.73 -2.51 -0.09
CA ILE A 136 4.91 -2.66 0.77
C ILE A 136 6.05 -1.75 0.28
N ALA A 137 6.31 -1.69 -1.05
CA ALA A 137 7.40 -0.91 -1.61
C ALA A 137 7.20 0.60 -1.41
N LEU A 138 5.95 1.11 -1.44
CA LEU A 138 5.62 2.50 -1.14
C LEU A 138 5.85 2.83 0.35
N ALA A 139 5.43 1.93 1.25
CA ALA A 139 5.71 2.07 2.67
C ALA A 139 7.22 2.02 2.97
N ASP A 140 7.96 1.11 2.30
CA ASP A 140 9.40 1.00 2.38
C ASP A 140 10.16 2.23 1.87
N ALA A 141 9.57 2.95 0.88
CA ALA A 141 10.09 4.22 0.38
C ALA A 141 9.78 5.42 1.30
N GLY A 142 9.03 5.23 2.38
CA GLY A 142 8.69 6.28 3.35
C GLY A 142 7.58 7.24 2.91
N PHE A 143 6.74 6.85 1.96
CA PHE A 143 5.58 7.66 1.59
C PHE A 143 4.50 7.61 2.67
N SER A 144 3.92 8.78 2.98
CA SER A 144 2.79 8.88 3.89
C SER A 144 1.57 8.16 3.31
N MET A 145 1.13 7.12 4.01
CA MET A 145 -0.01 6.29 3.64
C MET A 145 -0.99 6.20 4.80
N LYS A 146 -2.28 6.31 4.51
CA LYS A 146 -3.33 6.08 5.54
C LYS A 146 -3.25 4.66 6.08
N GLU A 147 -3.07 3.71 5.17
CA GLU A 147 -2.99 2.28 5.44
C GLU A 147 -2.35 1.57 4.24
N MET A 148 -1.78 0.38 4.46
CA MET A 148 -1.35 -0.48 3.34
C MET A 148 -2.56 -1.12 2.67
N VAL A 149 -2.54 -1.16 1.33
CA VAL A 149 -3.55 -1.87 0.54
C VAL A 149 -3.19 -3.34 0.46
N SER A 150 -4.14 -4.20 0.80
CA SER A 150 -4.05 -5.64 0.59
C SER A 150 -4.99 -6.05 -0.53
N ALA A 151 -4.59 -7.00 -1.35
CA ALA A 151 -5.37 -7.45 -2.48
C ALA A 151 -5.35 -8.97 -2.60
N ILE A 152 -6.49 -9.54 -2.96
CA ILE A 152 -6.69 -10.97 -3.16
C ILE A 152 -7.68 -11.23 -4.28
N SER A 153 -7.56 -12.36 -4.97
CA SER A 153 -8.58 -12.86 -5.86
C SER A 153 -9.54 -13.75 -5.07
N VAL A 154 -10.82 -13.47 -5.17
CA VAL A 154 -11.92 -14.31 -4.66
C VAL A 154 -12.84 -14.64 -5.82
N GLY A 155 -13.64 -15.67 -5.69
CA GLY A 155 -14.58 -16.00 -6.75
C GLY A 155 -15.37 -17.26 -6.49
N LYS A 156 -15.90 -17.83 -7.56
CA LYS A 156 -16.60 -19.12 -7.49
C LYS A 156 -16.12 -20.09 -8.57
N VAL A 157 -16.18 -21.36 -8.24
CA VAL A 157 -16.09 -22.44 -9.23
C VAL A 157 -17.36 -23.27 -9.08
N ASN A 158 -18.16 -23.33 -10.13
CA ASN A 158 -19.55 -23.80 -10.09
C ASN A 158 -20.35 -23.06 -9.00
N ASP A 159 -20.89 -23.77 -8.00
CA ASP A 159 -21.68 -23.19 -6.89
C ASP A 159 -20.84 -22.91 -5.64
N THR A 160 -19.52 -23.14 -5.67
CA THR A 160 -18.66 -23.02 -4.49
C THR A 160 -17.89 -21.72 -4.53
N VAL A 161 -18.07 -20.88 -3.49
CA VAL A 161 -17.27 -19.66 -3.29
C VAL A 161 -15.91 -20.03 -2.69
N ILE A 162 -14.83 -19.49 -3.25
CA ILE A 162 -13.46 -19.78 -2.83
C ILE A 162 -12.61 -18.49 -2.81
N VAL A 163 -11.61 -18.51 -1.95
CA VAL A 163 -10.59 -17.43 -1.83
C VAL A 163 -9.29 -17.91 -2.44
N ASP A 164 -8.56 -16.98 -3.07
CA ASP A 164 -7.23 -17.22 -3.62
C ASP A 164 -7.21 -18.35 -4.65
N LEU A 165 -7.88 -18.07 -5.79
CA LEU A 165 -7.93 -18.99 -6.92
C LEU A 165 -6.52 -19.24 -7.47
N ASP A 166 -6.21 -20.51 -7.78
CA ASP A 166 -5.03 -20.85 -8.55
C ASP A 166 -5.35 -20.97 -10.06
N TYR A 167 -4.33 -21.20 -10.87
CA TYR A 167 -4.49 -21.25 -12.32
C TYR A 167 -5.44 -22.37 -12.78
N ASN A 168 -5.46 -23.52 -12.09
CA ASN A 168 -6.33 -24.65 -12.45
C ASN A 168 -7.78 -24.35 -12.07
N GLU A 169 -7.99 -23.62 -10.98
CA GLU A 169 -9.30 -23.19 -10.51
C GLU A 169 -9.89 -22.10 -11.43
N GLU A 170 -9.07 -21.13 -11.88
CA GLU A 170 -9.46 -20.14 -12.90
C GLU A 170 -9.76 -20.78 -14.27
N ALA A 171 -9.01 -21.81 -14.64
CA ALA A 171 -9.14 -22.49 -15.92
C ALA A 171 -10.10 -23.70 -15.87
N TRP A 172 -10.90 -23.84 -14.82
CA TRP A 172 -11.85 -24.94 -14.67
C TRP A 172 -12.88 -24.96 -15.81
N ASP A 173 -13.14 -26.17 -16.34
CA ASP A 173 -14.08 -26.39 -17.45
C ASP A 173 -15.56 -26.36 -16.92
N GLY A 174 -16.00 -25.23 -16.43
CA GLY A 174 -17.33 -25.00 -15.86
C GLY A 174 -17.63 -23.52 -15.65
N GLU A 175 -18.62 -23.23 -14.77
CA GLU A 175 -18.89 -21.85 -14.41
C GLU A 175 -17.84 -21.34 -13.40
N VAL A 176 -17.03 -20.38 -13.85
CA VAL A 176 -16.03 -19.73 -13.02
C VAL A 176 -16.31 -18.22 -12.99
N ALA A 177 -16.12 -17.63 -11.82
CA ALA A 177 -16.03 -16.17 -11.68
C ALA A 177 -14.77 -15.82 -10.88
N ASP A 178 -13.92 -14.96 -11.44
CA ASP A 178 -12.73 -14.40 -10.80
C ASP A 178 -13.00 -12.93 -10.43
N ILE A 179 -12.79 -12.61 -9.17
CA ILE A 179 -13.09 -11.30 -8.59
C ILE A 179 -11.86 -10.82 -7.83
N PRO A 180 -10.94 -10.14 -8.51
CA PRO A 180 -9.85 -9.45 -7.84
C PRO A 180 -10.38 -8.28 -7.01
N VAL A 181 -10.05 -8.29 -5.74
CA VAL A 181 -10.44 -7.27 -4.76
C VAL A 181 -9.19 -6.70 -4.12
N ALA A 182 -9.12 -5.37 -4.02
CA ALA A 182 -8.15 -4.70 -3.16
C ALA A 182 -8.89 -3.82 -2.17
N MET A 183 -8.44 -3.82 -0.93
CA MET A 183 -9.08 -3.06 0.13
C MET A 183 -8.08 -2.61 1.19
N GLN A 184 -8.53 -1.67 1.99
CA GLN A 184 -7.87 -1.23 3.20
C GLN A 184 -8.30 -2.19 4.33
N PRO A 185 -7.40 -2.99 4.90
CA PRO A 185 -7.77 -4.08 5.80
C PRO A 185 -8.44 -3.65 7.11
N THR A 186 -8.10 -2.46 7.63
CA THR A 186 -8.66 -1.95 8.90
C THR A 186 -10.03 -1.31 8.69
N THR A 187 -10.18 -0.48 7.65
CA THR A 187 -11.44 0.23 7.38
C THR A 187 -12.45 -0.61 6.61
N GLY A 188 -11.97 -1.63 5.87
CA GLY A 188 -12.78 -2.42 4.94
C GLY A 188 -13.16 -1.67 3.66
N GLU A 189 -12.55 -0.48 3.42
CA GLU A 189 -12.81 0.30 2.20
C GLU A 189 -12.22 -0.39 0.98
N VAL A 190 -13.07 -0.66 -0.01
CA VAL A 190 -12.68 -1.32 -1.26
C VAL A 190 -12.09 -0.29 -2.22
N SER A 191 -10.81 -0.45 -2.55
CA SER A 191 -10.09 0.41 -3.49
C SER A 191 -10.07 -0.16 -4.92
N LEU A 192 -10.29 -1.45 -5.08
CA LEU A 192 -10.44 -2.15 -6.35
C LEU A 192 -11.47 -3.25 -6.23
N LEU A 193 -12.37 -3.30 -7.21
CA LEU A 193 -13.26 -4.42 -7.47
C LEU A 193 -13.35 -4.64 -8.98
N GLN A 194 -12.88 -5.77 -9.45
CA GLN A 194 -13.07 -6.23 -10.82
C GLN A 194 -13.78 -7.57 -10.78
N MET A 195 -14.47 -7.93 -11.85
CA MET A 195 -15.16 -9.21 -11.95
C MET A 195 -15.08 -9.71 -13.39
N ASP A 196 -14.73 -10.97 -13.52
CA ASP A 196 -14.83 -11.75 -14.77
C ASP A 196 -15.64 -13.01 -14.48
N GLY A 197 -16.73 -13.21 -15.21
CA GLY A 197 -17.67 -14.33 -15.01
C GLY A 197 -19.02 -13.92 -14.47
N ILE A 198 -19.80 -14.89 -14.00
CA ILE A 198 -21.17 -14.71 -13.51
C ILE A 198 -21.26 -15.21 -12.06
N ILE A 199 -21.77 -14.35 -11.18
CA ILE A 199 -21.98 -14.65 -9.76
C ILE A 199 -23.32 -14.11 -9.27
N SER A 200 -23.95 -14.78 -8.31
CA SER A 200 -25.16 -14.25 -7.67
C SER A 200 -24.83 -13.18 -6.63
N LYS A 201 -25.83 -12.37 -6.27
CA LYS A 201 -25.65 -11.31 -5.28
C LYS A 201 -25.25 -11.89 -3.90
N GLU A 202 -25.82 -13.02 -3.52
CA GLU A 202 -25.55 -13.71 -2.26
C GLU A 202 -24.13 -14.25 -2.23
N GLN A 203 -23.70 -14.91 -3.32
CA GLN A 203 -22.32 -15.41 -3.46
C GLN A 203 -21.31 -14.28 -3.50
N LEU A 204 -21.62 -13.13 -4.14
CA LEU A 204 -20.76 -11.96 -4.13
C LEU A 204 -20.57 -11.39 -2.72
N ALA A 205 -21.64 -11.32 -1.93
CA ALA A 205 -21.56 -10.85 -0.55
C ALA A 205 -20.70 -11.78 0.31
N GLU A 206 -20.85 -13.08 0.13
CA GLU A 206 -20.01 -14.10 0.77
C GLU A 206 -18.55 -13.95 0.35
N ALA A 207 -18.26 -13.84 -0.94
CA ALA A 207 -16.92 -13.66 -1.48
C ALA A 207 -16.25 -12.41 -0.92
N LEU A 208 -16.94 -11.28 -0.82
CA LEU A 208 -16.40 -10.04 -0.27
C LEU A 208 -16.11 -10.15 1.23
N SER A 209 -16.95 -10.85 2.00
CA SER A 209 -16.68 -11.12 3.42
C SER A 209 -15.41 -11.98 3.59
N MET A 210 -15.26 -13.03 2.77
CA MET A 210 -14.07 -13.88 2.78
C MET A 210 -12.82 -13.09 2.31
N ALA A 211 -12.98 -12.16 1.35
CA ALA A 211 -11.88 -11.29 0.91
C ALA A 211 -11.39 -10.38 2.04
N GLN A 212 -12.28 -9.85 2.85
CA GLN A 212 -11.92 -9.00 3.99
C GLN A 212 -11.05 -9.74 5.01
N GLU A 213 -11.46 -10.96 5.40
CA GLU A 213 -10.67 -11.81 6.30
C GLU A 213 -9.29 -12.17 5.70
N ALA A 214 -9.26 -12.45 4.40
CA ALA A 214 -8.03 -12.76 3.68
C ALA A 214 -7.08 -11.55 3.63
N CYS A 215 -7.61 -10.36 3.35
CA CYS A 215 -6.84 -9.12 3.31
C CYS A 215 -6.24 -8.75 4.68
N GLN A 216 -6.92 -9.05 5.78
CA GLN A 216 -6.35 -8.88 7.13
C GLN A 216 -5.10 -9.76 7.32
N LYS A 217 -5.16 -11.05 6.94
CA LYS A 217 -4.01 -11.96 7.02
C LYS A 217 -2.86 -11.52 6.10
N ILE A 218 -3.17 -11.02 4.92
CA ILE A 218 -2.16 -10.47 3.99
C ILE A 218 -1.48 -9.25 4.62
N ASN A 219 -2.24 -8.35 5.24
CA ASN A 219 -1.71 -7.16 5.90
C ASN A 219 -0.75 -7.50 7.05
N GLU A 220 -1.03 -8.56 7.80
CA GLU A 220 -0.09 -9.04 8.83
C GLU A 220 1.25 -9.45 8.22
N VAL A 221 1.24 -10.16 7.09
CA VAL A 221 2.45 -10.55 6.37
C VAL A 221 3.18 -9.33 5.79
N GLN A 222 2.44 -8.34 5.26
CA GLN A 222 3.01 -7.09 4.76
C GLN A 222 3.71 -6.30 5.89
N LYS A 223 3.05 -6.15 7.04
CA LYS A 223 3.62 -5.49 8.22
C LYS A 223 4.85 -6.23 8.74
N ALA A 224 4.78 -7.55 8.85
CA ALA A 224 5.90 -8.37 9.33
C ALA A 224 7.15 -8.18 8.46
N ALA A 225 7.01 -8.09 7.13
CA ALA A 225 8.13 -7.86 6.22
C ALA A 225 8.81 -6.49 6.42
N LEU A 226 8.04 -5.45 6.74
CA LEU A 226 8.57 -4.12 7.06
C LEU A 226 9.27 -4.14 8.42
N TYR A 227 8.64 -4.70 9.45
CA TYR A 227 9.22 -4.81 10.78
C TYR A 227 10.52 -5.62 10.77
N GLU A 228 10.59 -6.71 10.01
CA GLU A 228 11.81 -7.51 9.88
C GLU A 228 12.97 -6.69 9.30
N LYS A 229 12.72 -5.85 8.30
CA LYS A 229 13.73 -4.97 7.71
C LYS A 229 14.22 -3.93 8.72
N TYR A 230 13.29 -3.22 9.36
CA TYR A 230 13.65 -2.11 10.23
C TYR A 230 14.29 -2.56 11.54
N SER A 231 13.86 -3.68 12.13
CA SER A 231 14.53 -4.26 13.31
C SER A 231 15.94 -4.74 13.02
N LYS A 232 16.23 -5.23 11.81
CA LYS A 232 17.61 -5.54 11.40
C LYS A 232 18.46 -4.28 11.31
N ILE A 233 17.94 -3.20 10.70
CA ILE A 233 18.64 -1.92 10.60
C ILE A 233 18.90 -1.34 12.01
N GLU A 234 17.91 -1.39 12.88
CA GLU A 234 18.02 -0.92 14.26
C GLU A 234 19.13 -1.69 15.02
N SER A 235 19.18 -3.01 14.88
CA SER A 235 20.23 -3.83 15.49
C SER A 235 21.62 -3.53 14.93
N GLU A 236 21.74 -3.33 13.60
CA GLU A 236 23.01 -2.97 12.95
C GLU A 236 23.48 -1.56 13.37
N VAL A 237 22.57 -0.60 13.54
CA VAL A 237 22.86 0.76 14.02
C VAL A 237 23.30 0.71 15.48
N ALA A 238 22.60 -0.04 16.34
CA ALA A 238 22.95 -0.19 17.74
C ALA A 238 24.34 -0.85 17.94
N GLU A 239 24.69 -1.83 17.10
CA GLU A 239 25.99 -2.47 17.12
C GLU A 239 27.11 -1.51 16.66
N LYS A 240 26.84 -0.69 15.65
CA LYS A 240 27.83 0.22 15.07
C LYS A 240 28.02 1.52 15.86
N TYR A 241 26.97 1.98 16.53
CA TYR A 241 26.95 3.24 17.28
C TYR A 241 26.34 3.05 18.69
N PRO A 242 27.03 2.35 19.61
CA PRO A 242 26.48 2.02 20.94
C PRO A 242 26.22 3.24 21.83
N GLU A 243 26.79 4.40 21.51
CA GLU A 243 26.64 5.63 22.31
C GLU A 243 25.32 6.37 22.04
N THR A 244 24.68 6.16 20.89
CA THR A 244 23.44 6.85 20.53
C THR A 244 22.19 6.23 21.17
N VAL A 245 22.23 4.94 21.48
CA VAL A 245 21.10 4.21 22.12
C VAL A 245 20.94 4.54 23.59
N ASN A 246 22.04 4.94 24.27
CA ASN A 246 22.02 5.29 25.70
C ASN A 246 21.56 6.73 26.00
N SER A 247 21.50 7.62 25.00
CA SER A 247 21.07 9.01 25.21
C SER A 247 19.55 9.18 25.19
N GLU A 248 18.81 8.31 24.49
CA GLU A 248 17.34 8.38 24.42
C GLU A 248 16.66 7.80 25.67
N ASN A 249 17.32 6.86 26.37
CA ASN A 249 16.79 6.27 27.62
C ASN A 249 17.03 7.13 28.88
N THR A 250 17.77 8.25 28.77
CA THR A 250 18.03 9.15 29.90
C THR A 250 17.14 10.39 29.94
N GLU A 251 16.39 10.68 28.86
CA GLU A 251 15.47 11.82 28.82
C GLU A 251 14.06 11.45 29.34
N ASP A 252 13.65 10.20 29.29
CA ASP A 252 12.33 9.75 29.78
C ASP A 252 12.26 9.51 31.31
N GLU A 253 13.41 9.34 32.01
CA GLU A 253 13.42 9.15 33.48
C GLU A 253 13.51 10.46 34.29
N SER A 254 13.69 11.61 33.64
CA SER A 254 13.86 12.90 34.35
C SER A 254 12.59 13.77 34.46
N SER A 255 11.44 13.30 33.96
CA SER A 255 10.19 14.08 33.98
C SER A 255 9.15 13.66 35.04
N GLU A 256 9.43 12.68 35.90
CA GLU A 256 8.46 12.20 36.91
C GLU A 256 8.75 12.61 38.38
N ASN A 257 9.70 13.50 38.66
CA ASN A 257 9.95 13.94 40.04
C ASN A 257 10.15 15.43 40.18
N SER A 258 9.08 16.24 40.07
CA SER A 258 9.01 17.53 40.75
C SER A 258 7.58 18.12 40.75
N ASP A 259 6.72 17.59 41.58
CA ASP A 259 5.54 18.33 42.10
C ASP A 259 5.25 17.81 43.51
N GLU A 260 5.89 18.47 44.49
CA GLU A 260 5.32 18.66 45.82
C GLU A 260 6.05 19.78 46.57
N SER A 261 5.23 20.72 47.06
CA SER A 261 5.46 21.73 48.10
C SER A 261 5.99 23.12 47.64
N ASN A 262 5.20 24.19 47.68
CA ASN A 262 4.85 24.93 48.88
C ASN A 262 3.91 26.11 48.56
N THR A 263 2.93 26.22 49.39
CA THR A 263 2.01 27.35 49.64
C THR A 263 2.68 28.60 50.13
N SER A 264 2.01 29.73 49.83
CA SER A 264 1.79 30.94 50.64
C SER A 264 2.44 32.25 50.17
N GLY A 265 1.59 33.28 50.14
CA GLY A 265 1.92 34.69 50.43
C GLY A 265 1.77 35.66 49.28
N ASP A 266 0.59 36.17 49.08
CA ASP A 266 0.06 37.51 49.46
C ASP A 266 0.57 38.73 48.69
N SER A 267 -0.44 39.48 48.24
CA SER A 267 -0.61 40.92 48.13
C SER A 267 -0.02 41.74 46.97
N THR A 268 -0.98 42.36 46.34
CA THR A 268 -1.23 43.79 46.06
C THR A 268 -0.58 44.49 44.86
N GLU A 269 -1.49 44.95 44.07
CA GLU A 269 -1.79 46.33 43.60
C GLU A 269 -1.05 46.94 42.39
N GLN A 270 -1.93 47.31 41.46
CA GLN A 270 -2.03 48.62 40.75
C GLN A 270 -0.96 48.92 39.67
N SER A 271 -1.26 49.38 38.57
CA SER A 271 -2.17 50.32 37.93
C SER A 271 -1.59 50.79 36.59
N GLU A 272 -2.52 51.13 35.72
CA GLU A 272 -2.54 52.25 34.73
C GLU A 272 -1.76 52.09 33.42
N GLU A 273 -2.51 52.02 32.34
CA GLU A 273 -2.98 53.05 31.41
C GLU A 273 -1.90 53.64 30.48
N ASN A 274 -2.12 53.54 29.21
CA ASN A 274 -2.35 54.53 28.13
C ASN A 274 -2.05 53.88 26.78
N ALA A 275 -2.99 53.70 25.87
CA ALA A 275 -3.61 54.63 24.94
C ALA A 275 -2.62 55.46 24.08
N ASP A 276 -2.57 55.22 22.79
CA ASP A 276 -2.99 56.11 21.71
C ASP A 276 -2.57 55.56 20.35
N LYS A 277 -3.54 55.38 19.48
CA LYS A 277 -3.83 55.94 18.17
C LYS A 277 -2.65 56.24 17.25
N ASP A 278 -2.66 55.66 16.02
CA ASP A 278 -3.01 56.42 14.82
C ASP A 278 -2.95 55.55 13.54
N GLU A 279 -4.08 55.41 12.90
CA GLU A 279 -4.26 55.29 11.45
C GLU A 279 -4.39 56.72 10.87
N PRO A 280 -4.52 56.93 9.56
CA PRO A 280 -4.18 56.25 8.31
C PRO A 280 -3.48 57.16 7.27
N LYS A 281 -3.17 56.68 6.06
CA LYS A 281 -3.42 57.43 4.78
C LYS A 281 -3.04 56.65 3.52
N SER A 282 -4.04 56.53 2.71
CA SER A 282 -4.10 56.26 1.26
C SER A 282 -3.22 57.18 0.39
N LYS A 283 -2.83 56.65 -0.80
CA LYS A 283 -2.81 57.31 -2.15
C LYS A 283 -2.38 56.24 -3.16
N LYS A 284 -3.22 55.81 -4.08
CA LYS A 284 -3.62 56.24 -5.44
C LYS A 284 -2.46 56.77 -6.32
N GLY A 285 -2.39 56.23 -7.52
CA GLY A 285 -1.71 56.72 -8.74
C GLY A 285 -1.18 55.58 -9.54
N GLU A 286 -1.85 55.01 -10.52
CA GLU A 286 -2.11 55.42 -11.92
C GLU A 286 -0.88 55.25 -12.82
N GLU A 287 -1.11 54.44 -13.87
CA GLU A 287 -0.62 54.52 -15.27
C GLU A 287 0.88 54.32 -15.58
N LYS A 288 1.21 53.25 -16.24
CA LYS A 288 1.37 53.12 -17.71
C LYS A 288 1.49 51.63 -18.08
#